data_8436fa9badd99e2bb9df35db8b6cc218
#
_entry.id   8436fa9badd99e2bb9df35db8b6cc218
#
_cell.length_a   1.000
_cell.length_b   1.000
_cell.length_c   1.000
_cell.angle_alpha   90.00
_cell.angle_beta   90.00
_cell.angle_gamma   90.00
#
_symmetry.space_group_name_H-M   'P 1'
#
loop_
_entity.id
_entity.type
_entity.pdbx_description
1 polymer ?
#
loop_
_entity_poly.entity_id
_entity_poly.type
_entity_poly.pdbx_seq_one_letter_code
_entity_poly.pdbx_strand_id
1 'polypeptide(L)'
;MSPRSRSAPSAPPDSPTTAPTAAPGAPPGNRAAVPGPDGPDGAPPDRAPRRRPPSPGPGRRRVLVLAGSAGAAAALGPATGASPAAAPASGTRPQRRVPGGRAAVDAPHTGTTLTGVAAPSGDGPFRRLVTGPGWARVVRTELARAGARRAARAEPLASFVQFTDLHLVDVQHPLRYEYLRAQTASAWRPQESLSVAGAVSLVERVNALAGGPATGASLSCVVTTGDNTDNNSRAELEWFTTVLSGGRITPDTGDPRIHEGVQDCGLPDFWQPDSDLRDRDKAVGFPRLRGFLRAAGRQVAGPGLKLPWYATVGNHDALPGGCFAAADARGFFADFATGDRKLMRLPEEQGARLWRAVERGRDPGGRLFTELLRAERRHMRKVTPDPARAPVTPRDYIRALARPQALGPGPAGHGYTEENAVEGTLYYAFRIAPDVMGYSLDTTRRDGHYTGRVGAAQLSWLRRQLAAHRDRYALVFSHHTSTTTPEGGTELLALLRDTPHALAWINGHSHRNRISPHGTFWEVSTASHTDFPQLARTLELVDNRDGTLSLFTTLIESAAPHRTDFTDLSQTGLASLYRELAFNAPGARHGLAGAEGDRNTELLLRKP
;
A
#
# COMPACT_ATOMS: atom_id res chain seq x y z
N MET A 1 4.53 -56.78 46.58
CA MET A 1 3.85 -57.87 45.87
C MET A 1 3.60 -57.42 44.45
N SER A 2 4.46 -57.82 43.57
CA SER A 2 4.24 -57.90 42.10
C SER A 2 3.48 -59.21 41.81
N PRO A 3 3.06 -59.55 40.58
CA PRO A 3 3.02 -58.89 39.28
C PRO A 3 1.79 -59.20 38.40
N ARG A 4 1.68 -58.69 37.19
CA ARG A 4 1.33 -59.29 35.86
C ARG A 4 0.84 -58.20 34.88
N SER A 5 1.49 -57.85 33.87
CA SER A 5 1.85 -58.42 32.54
C SER A 5 0.67 -58.63 31.59
N ARG A 6 0.89 -58.13 30.34
CA ARG A 6 0.27 -58.39 29.01
C ARG A 6 -0.71 -57.32 28.54
N SER A 7 -0.78 -56.91 27.28
CA SER A 7 -0.10 -57.25 26.01
C SER A 7 -0.40 -56.13 25.01
N ALA A 8 0.45 -55.88 24.08
CA ALA A 8 0.19 -55.06 22.90
C ALA A 8 -0.64 -55.83 21.86
N PRO A 9 -1.36 -55.15 20.97
CA PRO A 9 -1.64 -55.69 19.62
C PRO A 9 -1.01 -54.85 18.51
N SER A 10 -0.32 -55.55 17.75
CA SER A 10 0.03 -55.68 16.31
C SER A 10 -0.57 -54.70 15.32
N ALA A 11 0.34 -54.25 14.44
CA ALA A 11 0.11 -53.49 13.21
C ALA A 11 -0.64 -54.34 12.13
N PRO A 12 -1.32 -53.66 11.19
CA PRO A 12 -1.83 -54.32 10.00
C PRO A 12 -0.84 -54.18 8.80
N PRO A 13 -0.96 -55.06 7.80
CA PRO A 13 0.06 -55.32 6.80
C PRO A 13 0.01 -54.45 5.57
N ASP A 14 1.10 -54.56 4.83
CA ASP A 14 1.52 -53.87 3.62
C ASP A 14 0.58 -53.93 2.41
N SER A 15 0.79 -52.94 1.58
CA SER A 15 0.32 -52.73 0.21
C SER A 15 0.60 -53.86 -0.77
N PRO A 16 -0.01 -53.83 -1.94
CA PRO A 16 0.80 -54.14 -3.13
C PRO A 16 0.87 -52.98 -4.15
N THR A 17 2.10 -52.68 -4.48
CA THR A 17 2.59 -52.02 -5.66
C THR A 17 2.11 -52.70 -6.93
N THR A 18 1.61 -51.95 -7.91
CA THR A 18 1.73 -52.32 -9.32
C THR A 18 2.07 -51.09 -10.17
N ALA A 19 3.15 -51.23 -10.89
CA ALA A 19 3.71 -50.31 -11.85
C ALA A 19 3.09 -50.52 -13.25
N PRO A 20 3.46 -49.73 -14.24
CA PRO A 20 2.61 -49.26 -15.33
C PRO A 20 2.67 -50.13 -16.59
N THR A 21 1.62 -50.06 -17.41
CA THR A 21 1.68 -50.62 -18.76
C THR A 21 1.38 -49.55 -19.80
N ALA A 22 2.16 -49.66 -20.89
CA ALA A 22 2.34 -48.79 -22.00
C ALA A 22 1.12 -48.59 -22.91
N ALA A 23 1.21 -47.52 -23.68
CA ALA A 23 0.38 -47.25 -24.83
C ALA A 23 0.57 -48.28 -25.97
N PRO A 24 -0.39 -48.36 -26.89
CA PRO A 24 0.00 -48.11 -28.28
C PRO A 24 -1.01 -47.32 -29.14
N GLY A 25 -0.48 -46.52 -30.05
CA GLY A 25 -0.63 -46.66 -31.50
C GLY A 25 -1.67 -45.74 -32.13
N ALA A 26 -1.26 -44.67 -32.76
CA ALA A 26 -1.87 -44.17 -33.98
C ALA A 26 -1.35 -45.06 -35.16
N PRO A 27 -1.97 -45.14 -36.34
CA PRO A 27 -2.25 -44.15 -37.35
C PRO A 27 -3.41 -44.58 -38.31
N PRO A 28 -3.54 -44.19 -39.59
CA PRO A 28 -2.99 -43.07 -40.36
C PRO A 28 -4.04 -42.25 -41.14
N GLY A 29 -3.56 -41.15 -41.71
CA GLY A 29 -4.31 -40.21 -42.46
C GLY A 29 -4.86 -40.66 -43.82
N ASN A 30 -5.66 -39.80 -44.42
CA ASN A 30 -5.69 -39.66 -45.87
C ASN A 30 -6.00 -38.22 -46.33
N ARG A 31 -5.36 -37.90 -47.41
CA ARG A 31 -5.32 -36.70 -48.20
C ARG A 31 -6.57 -36.52 -49.09
N ALA A 32 -6.61 -35.31 -49.64
CA ALA A 32 -7.20 -34.87 -50.90
C ALA A 32 -8.48 -34.05 -50.69
N ALA A 33 -8.79 -33.00 -51.38
CA ALA A 33 -8.15 -32.20 -52.43
C ALA A 33 -9.01 -30.93 -52.59
N VAL A 34 -8.37 -29.88 -53.02
CA VAL A 34 -8.97 -28.65 -53.57
C VAL A 34 -9.60 -29.00 -54.96
N PRO A 35 -10.70 -28.33 -55.39
CA PRO A 35 -10.51 -27.20 -56.29
C PRO A 35 -11.51 -26.05 -56.13
N GLY A 36 -11.07 -24.82 -56.43
CA GLY A 36 -11.95 -23.80 -56.99
C GLY A 36 -12.12 -24.04 -58.51
N PRO A 37 -12.67 -23.18 -59.34
CA PRO A 37 -12.83 -21.73 -59.24
C PRO A 37 -14.19 -21.17 -59.71
N ASP A 38 -14.25 -19.89 -59.97
CA ASP A 38 -15.06 -19.12 -60.91
C ASP A 38 -16.08 -18.14 -60.34
N GLY A 39 -15.72 -16.86 -60.51
CA GLY A 39 -16.66 -15.74 -60.56
C GLY A 39 -17.42 -15.73 -61.94
N PRO A 40 -18.15 -14.71 -62.32
CA PRO A 40 -17.75 -13.30 -62.31
C PRO A 40 -18.88 -12.25 -62.11
N ASP A 41 -18.41 -10.98 -62.00
CA ASP A 41 -19.01 -9.75 -62.54
C ASP A 41 -20.27 -9.10 -61.95
N GLY A 42 -20.08 -7.81 -61.60
CA GLY A 42 -21.16 -6.86 -61.41
C GLY A 42 -20.84 -5.57 -60.64
N ALA A 43 -20.00 -4.72 -61.20
CA ALA A 43 -20.02 -3.28 -60.90
C ALA A 43 -20.45 -2.52 -62.17
N PRO A 44 -20.77 -1.25 -62.18
CA PRO A 44 -21.03 -0.17 -61.22
C PRO A 44 -22.39 0.56 -61.49
N PRO A 45 -22.71 1.78 -61.05
CA PRO A 45 -21.93 3.01 -61.31
C PRO A 45 -21.90 4.10 -60.21
N ASP A 46 -20.83 4.84 -60.30
CA ASP A 46 -20.62 6.21 -59.90
C ASP A 46 -21.82 7.07 -59.52
N ARG A 47 -21.71 7.78 -58.43
CA ARG A 47 -22.22 9.16 -58.30
C ARG A 47 -21.30 10.01 -57.41
N ALA A 48 -20.98 11.15 -58.00
CA ALA A 48 -20.04 12.19 -57.63
C ALA A 48 -20.29 12.91 -56.29
N PRO A 49 -19.32 13.75 -55.83
CA PRO A 49 -19.26 14.28 -54.47
C PRO A 49 -20.17 15.49 -54.23
N ARG A 50 -20.90 15.47 -53.12
CA ARG A 50 -21.60 16.68 -52.65
C ARG A 50 -20.70 17.54 -51.76
N ARG A 51 -20.61 18.82 -52.17
CA ARG A 51 -19.86 19.95 -51.61
C ARG A 51 -20.22 20.19 -50.12
N ARG A 52 -19.20 20.47 -49.34
CA ARG A 52 -19.28 21.13 -48.04
C ARG A 52 -19.77 22.57 -48.17
N PRO A 53 -20.61 23.10 -47.27
CA PRO A 53 -20.79 24.54 -47.09
C PRO A 53 -19.69 25.12 -46.21
N PRO A 54 -19.36 26.42 -46.38
CA PRO A 54 -18.19 27.05 -45.78
C PRO A 54 -18.43 27.49 -44.34
N SER A 55 -17.33 27.45 -43.56
CA SER A 55 -17.24 27.95 -42.20
C SER A 55 -17.33 29.49 -42.18
N PRO A 56 -18.00 30.12 -41.21
CA PRO A 56 -17.88 31.56 -41.01
C PRO A 56 -16.64 31.89 -40.20
N GLY A 57 -15.89 32.86 -40.67
CA GLY A 57 -14.67 33.39 -40.08
C GLY A 57 -14.89 34.25 -38.83
N PRO A 58 -13.81 34.69 -38.16
CA PRO A 58 -13.86 35.23 -36.80
C PRO A 58 -14.28 36.69 -36.76
N GLY A 59 -15.39 36.96 -36.08
CA GLY A 59 -15.82 38.32 -35.76
C GLY A 59 -15.05 38.86 -34.54
N ARG A 60 -14.26 39.88 -34.80
CA ARG A 60 -13.64 40.75 -33.79
C ARG A 60 -14.74 41.43 -32.95
N ARG A 61 -14.73 41.24 -31.62
CA ARG A 61 -15.36 42.19 -30.71
C ARG A 61 -14.35 42.66 -29.67
N ARG A 62 -14.33 43.98 -29.60
CA ARG A 62 -13.45 44.87 -28.88
C ARG A 62 -13.44 44.63 -27.37
N VAL A 63 -12.23 44.70 -26.84
CA VAL A 63 -11.89 44.90 -25.45
C VAL A 63 -12.36 46.30 -25.03
N LEU A 64 -13.09 46.39 -23.94
CA LEU A 64 -13.28 47.64 -23.20
C LEU A 64 -12.47 47.54 -21.91
N VAL A 65 -11.37 48.28 -21.90
CA VAL A 65 -10.56 48.54 -20.71
C VAL A 65 -11.26 49.70 -19.97
N LEU A 66 -11.57 49.43 -18.71
CA LEU A 66 -11.89 50.51 -17.74
C LEU A 66 -10.78 50.52 -16.71
N ALA A 67 -9.92 51.52 -16.86
CA ALA A 67 -8.95 51.95 -15.86
C ALA A 67 -9.71 52.78 -14.80
N GLY A 68 -9.42 52.56 -13.56
CA GLY A 68 -9.84 53.37 -12.45
C GLY A 68 -8.70 53.48 -11.44
N SER A 69 -8.14 54.59 -11.42
CA SER A 69 -6.93 55.10 -10.76
C SER A 69 -7.09 55.30 -9.25
N ALA A 70 -6.02 55.01 -8.54
CA ALA A 70 -5.23 55.87 -7.65
C ALA A 70 -5.89 56.44 -6.39
N GLY A 71 -5.20 56.26 -5.29
CA GLY A 71 -5.31 57.02 -4.07
C GLY A 71 -4.16 56.71 -3.13
N ALA A 72 -3.08 57.43 -3.29
CA ALA A 72 -1.96 57.47 -2.35
C ALA A 72 -2.26 58.41 -1.21
N ALA A 73 -1.81 58.11 -0.02
CA ALA A 73 -1.48 59.11 1.01
C ALA A 73 -0.38 58.58 1.92
N ALA A 74 0.71 59.28 1.88
CA ALA A 74 1.86 59.18 2.75
C ALA A 74 1.66 60.07 4.00
N ALA A 75 2.34 59.73 5.10
CA ALA A 75 2.96 60.67 6.07
C ALA A 75 3.80 59.84 7.05
N LEU A 76 5.10 59.94 6.97
CA LEU A 76 6.08 60.75 7.72
C LEU A 76 6.18 60.44 9.22
N GLY A 77 7.26 59.85 9.61
CA GLY A 77 8.26 59.66 10.57
C GLY A 77 8.37 60.67 11.74
N PRO A 78 9.51 60.87 12.46
CA PRO A 78 10.61 59.99 12.79
C PRO A 78 10.88 59.94 14.31
N ALA A 79 11.83 59.13 14.79
CA ALA A 79 12.82 59.47 15.85
C ALA A 79 13.56 58.22 16.35
N THR A 80 14.79 58.13 16.01
CA THR A 80 16.03 58.22 16.83
C THR A 80 16.07 57.45 18.15
N GLY A 81 16.97 56.50 18.19
CA GLY A 81 17.43 55.87 19.44
C GLY A 81 18.65 54.99 19.15
N ALA A 82 19.81 55.49 19.59
CA ALA A 82 21.14 55.00 19.30
C ALA A 82 21.44 53.60 19.86
N SER A 83 22.30 52.88 19.12
CA SER A 83 23.10 51.73 19.60
C SER A 83 24.10 52.12 20.69
N PRO A 84 24.54 51.17 21.49
CA PRO A 84 25.96 51.02 21.64
C PRO A 84 26.50 49.68 21.15
N ALA A 85 27.65 49.80 20.51
CA ALA A 85 28.48 48.73 20.04
C ALA A 85 28.98 47.85 21.21
N ALA A 86 28.90 46.54 21.02
CA ALA A 86 29.66 45.58 21.84
C ALA A 86 30.70 44.89 20.96
N ALA A 87 31.90 44.83 21.49
CA ALA A 87 33.13 44.35 20.91
C ALA A 87 33.13 42.85 20.58
N PRO A 88 34.06 42.37 19.73
CA PRO A 88 34.05 41.00 19.22
C PRO A 88 34.55 40.00 20.26
N ALA A 89 33.72 39.01 20.60
CA ALA A 89 34.15 37.84 21.34
C ALA A 89 34.90 36.87 20.42
N SER A 90 36.10 36.58 20.85
CA SER A 90 37.08 35.65 20.28
C SER A 90 36.46 34.29 19.90
N GLY A 91 36.73 33.88 18.66
CA GLY A 91 36.33 32.57 18.13
C GLY A 91 36.98 31.42 18.89
N THR A 92 36.15 30.61 19.50
CA THR A 92 36.50 29.23 19.86
C THR A 92 36.06 28.32 18.74
N ARG A 93 37.04 27.79 18.02
CA ARG A 93 36.91 26.69 17.05
C ARG A 93 36.12 25.56 17.71
N PRO A 94 35.08 24.98 17.07
CA PRO A 94 34.45 23.80 17.63
C PRO A 94 35.44 22.65 17.60
N GLN A 95 35.83 22.18 18.77
CA GLN A 95 36.55 20.93 18.91
C GLN A 95 35.70 19.80 18.35
N ARG A 96 36.23 19.12 17.33
CA ARG A 96 35.74 17.88 16.81
C ARG A 96 35.69 16.86 17.97
N ARG A 97 34.51 16.61 18.51
CA ARG A 97 34.27 15.54 19.47
C ARG A 97 34.53 14.22 18.73
N VAL A 98 35.62 13.56 19.04
CA VAL A 98 35.83 12.16 18.74
C VAL A 98 34.78 11.38 19.55
N PRO A 99 33.89 10.59 18.95
CA PRO A 99 32.99 9.76 19.72
C PRO A 99 33.82 8.69 20.41
N GLY A 100 33.97 8.79 21.71
CA GLY A 100 34.42 7.68 22.54
C GLY A 100 33.48 6.50 22.34
N GLY A 101 34.04 5.28 22.24
CA GLY A 101 33.29 4.06 22.03
C GLY A 101 32.08 3.99 22.96
N ARG A 102 30.88 4.06 22.36
CA ARG A 102 29.63 3.81 23.07
C ARG A 102 29.61 2.33 23.44
N ALA A 103 29.57 2.04 24.74
CA ALA A 103 29.02 0.79 25.23
C ALA A 103 27.70 0.52 24.48
N ALA A 104 27.44 -0.72 24.09
CA ALA A 104 26.20 -1.11 23.44
C ALA A 104 25.05 -0.58 24.31
N VAL A 105 24.42 0.50 23.84
CA VAL A 105 23.21 1.03 24.46
C VAL A 105 22.15 -0.04 24.16
N ASP A 106 21.47 -0.54 25.18
CA ASP A 106 20.32 -1.41 25.00
C ASP A 106 19.34 -0.68 24.07
N ALA A 107 19.27 -1.14 22.83
CA ALA A 107 18.44 -0.49 21.81
C ALA A 107 16.97 -0.61 22.24
N PRO A 108 16.14 0.43 22.04
CA PRO A 108 14.76 0.44 22.53
C PRO A 108 13.90 -0.55 21.74
N HIS A 109 13.60 -1.69 22.33
CA HIS A 109 12.74 -2.73 21.73
C HIS A 109 11.25 -2.52 22.02
N THR A 110 10.91 -1.64 22.94
CA THR A 110 9.52 -1.38 23.36
C THR A 110 8.66 -0.97 22.16
N GLY A 111 7.54 -1.65 22.00
CA GLY A 111 6.59 -1.40 20.90
C GLY A 111 6.93 -2.08 19.58
N THR A 112 7.94 -2.94 19.57
CA THR A 112 8.29 -3.77 18.43
C THR A 112 7.86 -5.23 18.62
N THR A 113 7.84 -5.98 17.54
CA THR A 113 7.56 -7.42 17.58
C THR A 113 8.68 -8.25 18.22
N LEU A 114 9.79 -7.64 18.59
CA LEU A 114 10.84 -8.31 19.40
C LEU A 114 10.38 -8.62 20.80
N THR A 115 9.50 -7.79 21.38
CA THR A 115 9.05 -7.93 22.78
C THR A 115 7.73 -8.67 22.91
N GLY A 116 6.86 -8.59 21.91
CA GLY A 116 5.57 -9.26 21.90
C GLY A 116 4.80 -8.98 20.63
N VAL A 117 3.85 -9.84 20.30
CA VAL A 117 2.98 -9.73 19.12
C VAL A 117 1.54 -10.07 19.48
N ALA A 118 0.60 -9.56 18.71
CA ALA A 118 -0.78 -10.00 18.79
C ALA A 118 -0.89 -11.48 18.36
N ALA A 119 -1.35 -12.33 19.25
CA ALA A 119 -1.49 -13.77 19.03
C ALA A 119 -2.89 -14.25 19.37
N PRO A 120 -3.44 -15.22 18.62
CA PRO A 120 -4.76 -15.75 18.90
C PRO A 120 -4.80 -16.56 20.20
N SER A 121 -5.95 -16.47 20.90
CA SER A 121 -6.26 -17.20 22.14
C SER A 121 -7.64 -17.83 22.02
N GLY A 122 -7.80 -19.03 22.62
CA GLY A 122 -9.03 -19.82 22.57
C GLY A 122 -9.14 -20.67 21.30
N ASP A 123 -10.11 -21.58 21.29
CA ASP A 123 -10.29 -22.63 20.26
C ASP A 123 -11.59 -22.43 19.43
N GLY A 124 -12.34 -21.37 19.69
CA GLY A 124 -13.57 -21.06 18.97
C GLY A 124 -13.34 -20.64 17.51
N PRO A 125 -14.38 -20.64 16.68
CA PRO A 125 -14.29 -20.19 15.30
C PRO A 125 -13.96 -18.70 15.18
N PHE A 126 -14.41 -17.87 16.13
CA PHE A 126 -13.95 -16.50 16.33
C PHE A 126 -12.98 -16.48 17.51
N ARG A 127 -11.74 -16.09 17.26
CA ARG A 127 -10.67 -16.14 18.27
C ARG A 127 -10.32 -14.73 18.73
N ARG A 128 -10.16 -14.60 20.04
CA ARG A 128 -9.68 -13.36 20.67
C ARG A 128 -8.17 -13.22 20.47
N LEU A 129 -7.68 -11.99 20.52
CA LEU A 129 -6.26 -11.73 20.51
C LEU A 129 -5.75 -11.41 21.93
N VAL A 130 -4.51 -11.81 22.19
CA VAL A 130 -3.75 -11.52 23.42
C VAL A 130 -2.31 -11.18 23.04
N THR A 131 -1.53 -10.67 23.99
CA THR A 131 -0.09 -10.52 23.79
C THR A 131 0.58 -11.91 23.85
N GLY A 132 1.14 -12.32 22.72
CA GLY A 132 1.96 -13.51 22.60
C GLY A 132 3.46 -13.18 22.68
N PRO A 133 4.33 -14.21 22.65
CA PRO A 133 5.78 -14.04 22.70
C PRO A 133 6.29 -13.26 21.48
N GLY A 134 7.32 -12.45 21.70
CA GLY A 134 7.99 -11.71 20.63
C GLY A 134 8.71 -12.63 19.64
N TRP A 135 9.04 -12.08 18.48
CA TRP A 135 9.79 -12.78 17.43
C TRP A 135 11.26 -12.43 17.50
N ALA A 136 12.11 -13.45 17.65
CA ALA A 136 13.55 -13.29 17.69
C ALA A 136 14.10 -12.69 16.38
N ARG A 137 15.26 -12.03 16.48
CA ARG A 137 15.99 -11.55 15.30
C ARG A 137 16.83 -12.70 14.70
N VAL A 138 16.72 -12.89 13.39
CA VAL A 138 17.47 -13.89 12.62
C VAL A 138 18.55 -13.20 11.80
N VAL A 139 19.80 -13.70 11.87
CA VAL A 139 20.89 -13.22 11.02
C VAL A 139 20.90 -14.00 9.71
N ARG A 140 20.84 -13.28 8.58
CA ARG A 140 20.85 -13.82 7.22
C ARG A 140 22.20 -13.55 6.55
N THR A 141 22.90 -14.59 6.14
CA THR A 141 24.30 -14.55 5.68
C THR A 141 24.49 -14.97 4.23
N GLU A 142 23.41 -15.07 3.47
CA GLU A 142 23.45 -15.59 2.08
C GLU A 142 24.25 -14.69 1.13
N LEU A 143 24.30 -13.38 1.39
CA LEU A 143 25.04 -12.43 0.54
C LEU A 143 26.41 -12.05 1.09
N ALA A 144 26.62 -12.17 2.41
CA ALA A 144 27.91 -11.88 3.05
C ALA A 144 28.05 -12.57 4.40
N ARG A 145 29.31 -12.76 4.83
CA ARG A 145 29.64 -13.20 6.19
C ARG A 145 30.38 -12.09 6.91
N ALA A 146 29.86 -11.64 8.02
CA ALA A 146 30.47 -10.61 8.83
C ALA A 146 31.44 -11.16 9.86
N GLY A 147 32.41 -10.32 10.28
CA GLY A 147 33.35 -10.63 11.32
C GLY A 147 32.70 -10.74 12.71
N ALA A 148 33.32 -11.50 13.63
CA ALA A 148 32.78 -11.77 14.96
C ALA A 148 32.64 -10.53 15.87
N ARG A 149 33.39 -9.46 15.61
CA ARG A 149 33.40 -8.23 16.44
C ARG A 149 32.67 -7.04 15.79
N ARG A 150 31.80 -7.27 14.81
CA ARG A 150 31.11 -6.22 14.06
C ARG A 150 30.28 -5.27 14.96
N ALA A 151 29.55 -5.82 15.93
CA ALA A 151 28.68 -5.03 16.81
C ALA A 151 29.44 -3.92 17.59
N ALA A 152 30.68 -4.16 17.98
CA ALA A 152 31.48 -3.19 18.73
C ALA A 152 31.99 -2.01 17.87
N ARG A 153 31.94 -2.13 16.51
CA ARG A 153 32.45 -1.14 15.56
C ARG A 153 31.36 -0.55 14.68
N ALA A 154 30.18 -1.09 14.77
CA ALA A 154 29.04 -0.75 13.92
C ALA A 154 28.71 0.74 13.97
N GLU A 155 28.56 1.35 12.80
CA GLU A 155 28.17 2.76 12.64
C GLU A 155 26.85 2.85 11.89
N PRO A 156 25.77 3.38 12.50
CA PRO A 156 24.51 3.59 11.81
C PRO A 156 24.64 4.61 10.66
N LEU A 157 24.21 4.24 9.47
CA LEU A 157 24.20 5.08 8.28
C LEU A 157 22.83 5.68 8.02
N ALA A 158 21.76 4.92 8.21
CA ALA A 158 20.38 5.37 8.07
C ALA A 158 19.45 4.54 8.97
N SER A 159 18.38 5.15 9.45
CA SER A 159 17.29 4.48 10.16
C SER A 159 15.97 5.12 9.77
N PHE A 160 15.01 4.34 9.31
CA PHE A 160 13.72 4.83 8.82
C PHE A 160 12.62 3.78 8.98
N VAL A 161 11.37 4.15 8.69
CA VAL A 161 10.20 3.26 8.79
C VAL A 161 9.56 3.08 7.42
N GLN A 162 9.12 1.86 7.11
CA GLN A 162 8.27 1.54 5.96
C GLN A 162 6.83 1.29 6.44
N PHE A 163 5.87 2.00 5.82
CA PHE A 163 4.45 1.64 5.79
C PHE A 163 4.12 1.03 4.44
N THR A 164 3.15 0.14 4.38
CA THR A 164 2.67 -0.41 3.12
C THR A 164 1.23 -0.88 3.24
N ASP A 165 0.51 -0.80 2.14
CA ASP A 165 -0.83 -1.37 2.01
C ASP A 165 -1.74 -0.96 3.20
N LEU A 166 -1.86 0.35 3.43
CA LEU A 166 -2.72 0.92 4.46
C LEU A 166 -4.19 0.71 4.12
N HIS A 167 -4.53 0.76 2.82
CA HIS A 167 -5.88 0.63 2.31
C HIS A 167 -6.90 1.43 3.12
N LEU A 168 -6.68 2.76 3.21
CA LEU A 168 -7.72 3.63 3.76
C LEU A 168 -8.90 3.59 2.83
N VAL A 169 -10.03 3.08 3.32
CA VAL A 169 -11.15 2.68 2.47
C VAL A 169 -12.44 3.39 2.83
N ASP A 170 -13.10 3.95 1.82
CA ASP A 170 -14.50 4.34 1.88
C ASP A 170 -15.38 3.12 1.63
N VAL A 171 -15.89 2.51 2.71
CA VAL A 171 -16.75 1.32 2.63
C VAL A 171 -18.12 1.60 2.00
N GLN A 172 -18.47 2.86 1.78
CA GLN A 172 -19.71 3.28 1.13
C GLN A 172 -19.52 3.58 -0.35
N HIS A 173 -18.28 3.51 -0.85
CA HIS A 173 -17.94 3.82 -2.23
C HIS A 173 -18.68 2.93 -3.24
N PRO A 174 -19.38 3.50 -4.24
CA PRO A 174 -20.18 2.74 -5.21
C PRO A 174 -19.42 1.72 -6.04
N LEU A 175 -18.15 2.00 -6.39
CA LEU A 175 -17.33 1.09 -7.20
C LEU A 175 -16.73 -0.06 -6.39
N ARG A 176 -16.84 -0.05 -5.06
CA ARG A 176 -16.32 -1.15 -4.25
C ARG A 176 -17.09 -2.44 -4.56
N TYR A 177 -16.36 -3.54 -4.70
CA TYR A 177 -16.89 -4.80 -5.22
C TYR A 177 -17.00 -5.89 -4.14
N GLU A 178 -17.49 -5.54 -2.96
CA GLU A 178 -17.65 -6.44 -1.79
C GLU A 178 -18.44 -7.72 -2.13
N TYR A 179 -19.33 -7.64 -3.10
CA TYR A 179 -20.09 -8.77 -3.62
C TYR A 179 -19.24 -9.87 -4.28
N LEU A 180 -17.94 -9.62 -4.50
CA LEU A 180 -16.97 -10.62 -4.97
C LEU A 180 -16.26 -11.34 -3.81
N ARG A 181 -16.71 -11.21 -2.57
CA ARG A 181 -16.07 -11.86 -1.40
C ARG A 181 -15.93 -13.39 -1.50
N ALA A 182 -16.78 -14.05 -2.29
CA ALA A 182 -16.70 -15.48 -2.54
C ALA A 182 -15.58 -15.85 -3.54
N GLN A 183 -15.13 -14.90 -4.34
CA GLN A 183 -14.11 -15.08 -5.38
C GLN A 183 -12.72 -14.66 -4.91
N THR A 184 -12.64 -13.57 -4.16
CA THR A 184 -11.39 -13.08 -3.58
C THR A 184 -11.59 -12.48 -2.20
N ALA A 185 -10.71 -12.83 -1.26
CA ALA A 185 -10.75 -12.32 0.10
C ALA A 185 -10.49 -10.80 0.17
N SER A 186 -9.80 -10.23 -0.81
CA SER A 186 -9.52 -8.80 -0.87
C SER A 186 -10.74 -7.95 -1.23
N ALA A 187 -11.82 -8.55 -1.75
CA ALA A 187 -13.02 -7.80 -2.12
C ALA A 187 -13.76 -7.20 -0.93
N TRP A 188 -13.69 -7.83 0.24
CA TRP A 188 -14.33 -7.35 1.45
C TRP A 188 -13.67 -7.91 2.71
N ARG A 189 -13.53 -7.06 3.70
CA ARG A 189 -13.00 -7.38 5.02
C ARG A 189 -13.87 -6.77 6.11
N PRO A 190 -14.21 -7.49 7.19
CA PRO A 190 -15.10 -6.98 8.24
C PRO A 190 -14.55 -5.75 8.99
N GLN A 191 -13.23 -5.54 8.97
CA GLN A 191 -12.55 -4.45 9.65
C GLN A 191 -12.45 -3.14 8.83
N GLU A 192 -12.77 -3.12 7.55
CA GLU A 192 -12.44 -2.02 6.63
C GLU A 192 -12.95 -0.65 7.09
N SER A 193 -14.15 -0.59 7.68
CA SER A 193 -14.69 0.65 8.24
C SER A 193 -13.85 1.27 9.38
N LEU A 194 -12.85 0.53 9.88
CA LEU A 194 -11.94 0.97 10.95
C LEU A 194 -10.52 1.29 10.45
N SER A 195 -10.28 1.28 9.13
CA SER A 195 -8.95 1.48 8.53
C SER A 195 -8.27 2.77 8.97
N VAL A 196 -9.02 3.87 9.10
CA VAL A 196 -8.50 5.16 9.58
C VAL A 196 -8.06 5.08 11.05
N ALA A 197 -8.87 4.48 11.93
CA ALA A 197 -8.50 4.31 13.35
C ALA A 197 -7.25 3.41 13.50
N GLY A 198 -7.16 2.34 12.70
CA GLY A 198 -5.99 1.47 12.66
C GLY A 198 -4.72 2.20 12.20
N ALA A 199 -4.81 2.98 11.13
CA ALA A 199 -3.68 3.74 10.59
C ALA A 199 -3.21 4.86 11.54
N VAL A 200 -4.13 5.57 12.18
CA VAL A 200 -3.79 6.55 13.23
C VAL A 200 -3.04 5.88 14.37
N SER A 201 -3.50 4.71 14.81
CA SER A 201 -2.81 3.95 15.86
C SER A 201 -1.41 3.46 15.44
N LEU A 202 -1.16 3.22 14.14
CA LEU A 202 0.17 2.95 13.62
C LEU A 202 1.07 4.20 13.66
N VAL A 203 0.54 5.36 13.30
CA VAL A 203 1.25 6.65 13.43
C VAL A 203 1.63 6.92 14.89
N GLU A 204 0.71 6.68 15.83
CA GLU A 204 0.98 6.79 17.26
C GLU A 204 2.15 5.88 17.70
N ARG A 205 2.19 4.63 17.20
CA ARG A 205 3.30 3.71 17.46
C ARG A 205 4.63 4.27 16.98
N VAL A 206 4.71 4.75 15.74
CA VAL A 206 5.95 5.30 15.19
C VAL A 206 6.41 6.53 15.97
N ASN A 207 5.48 7.41 16.34
CA ASN A 207 5.77 8.59 17.15
C ASN A 207 6.26 8.27 18.58
N ALA A 208 5.97 7.06 19.07
CA ALA A 208 6.40 6.59 20.39
C ALA A 208 7.73 5.83 20.35
N LEU A 209 8.28 5.51 19.16
CA LEU A 209 9.60 4.87 19.05
C LEU A 209 10.69 5.85 19.47
N ALA A 210 11.56 5.43 20.37
CA ALA A 210 12.70 6.24 20.82
C ALA A 210 13.86 6.30 19.81
N GLY A 211 13.84 5.43 18.79
CA GLY A 211 14.85 5.31 17.74
C GLY A 211 14.78 3.96 17.04
N GLY A 212 15.77 3.65 16.23
CA GLY A 212 15.89 2.37 15.56
C GLY A 212 16.08 1.21 16.53
N PRO A 213 15.28 0.13 16.44
CA PRO A 213 15.32 -0.97 17.43
C PRO A 213 16.61 -1.78 17.45
N ALA A 214 17.47 -1.66 16.44
CA ALA A 214 18.76 -2.36 16.41
C ALA A 214 19.92 -1.47 16.84
N THR A 215 19.87 -0.18 16.56
CA THR A 215 21.01 0.74 16.74
C THR A 215 20.76 1.84 17.74
N GLY A 216 19.51 2.13 18.10
CA GLY A 216 19.13 3.32 18.86
C GLY A 216 19.26 4.62 18.07
N ALA A 217 19.64 4.60 16.80
CA ALA A 217 19.78 5.78 15.96
C ALA A 217 18.42 6.46 15.73
N SER A 218 18.42 7.79 15.62
CA SER A 218 17.21 8.55 15.33
C SER A 218 16.63 8.14 13.97
N LEU A 219 15.31 7.95 13.93
CA LEU A 219 14.57 7.69 12.69
C LEU A 219 14.57 8.97 11.83
N SER A 220 14.89 8.82 10.54
CA SER A 220 14.98 9.96 9.62
C SER A 220 13.67 10.28 8.92
N CYS A 221 12.90 9.27 8.56
CA CYS A 221 11.65 9.44 7.82
C CYS A 221 10.77 8.19 7.89
N VAL A 222 9.55 8.33 7.34
CA VAL A 222 8.66 7.22 6.98
C VAL A 222 8.56 7.18 5.45
N VAL A 223 8.57 5.98 4.86
CA VAL A 223 8.33 5.77 3.42
C VAL A 223 7.12 4.86 3.28
N THR A 224 6.09 5.29 2.54
CA THR A 224 5.00 4.39 2.17
C THR A 224 5.32 3.68 0.85
N THR A 225 4.97 2.39 0.74
CA THR A 225 5.22 1.60 -0.49
C THR A 225 3.93 1.24 -1.23
N GLY A 226 3.00 2.18 -1.27
CA GLY A 226 1.79 2.10 -2.10
C GLY A 226 0.59 1.43 -1.44
N ASP A 227 -0.52 1.43 -2.16
CA ASP A 227 -1.86 1.05 -1.69
C ASP A 227 -2.22 1.76 -0.39
N ASN A 228 -2.01 3.08 -0.41
CA ASN A 228 -2.33 3.98 0.68
C ASN A 228 -3.85 4.18 0.80
N THR A 229 -4.53 4.24 -0.33
CA THR A 229 -5.98 4.29 -0.52
C THR A 229 -6.49 2.96 -1.08
N ASP A 230 -7.83 2.76 -1.17
CA ASP A 230 -8.38 1.49 -1.64
C ASP A 230 -9.19 1.60 -2.95
N ASN A 231 -9.93 2.70 -3.14
CA ASN A 231 -10.81 2.88 -4.29
C ASN A 231 -10.33 3.94 -5.29
N ASN A 232 -9.08 4.41 -5.18
CA ASN A 232 -8.56 5.54 -5.97
C ASN A 232 -9.42 6.80 -5.82
N SER A 233 -9.95 7.11 -4.63
CA SER A 233 -10.88 8.24 -4.42
C SER A 233 -10.23 9.45 -3.76
N ARG A 234 -10.80 10.64 -4.04
CA ARG A 234 -10.34 11.90 -3.41
C ARG A 234 -10.52 11.90 -1.91
N ALA A 235 -11.63 11.35 -1.41
CA ALA A 235 -11.89 11.25 0.02
C ALA A 235 -10.80 10.41 0.72
N GLU A 236 -10.49 9.25 0.19
CA GLU A 236 -9.46 8.37 0.77
C GLU A 236 -8.06 8.99 0.71
N LEU A 237 -7.74 9.69 -0.38
CA LEU A 237 -6.48 10.42 -0.50
C LEU A 237 -6.38 11.56 0.53
N GLU A 238 -7.46 12.26 0.81
CA GLU A 238 -7.52 13.27 1.88
C GLU A 238 -7.35 12.63 3.25
N TRP A 239 -7.99 11.49 3.51
CA TRP A 239 -7.81 10.75 4.75
C TRP A 239 -6.36 10.28 4.93
N PHE A 240 -5.76 9.74 3.87
CA PHE A 240 -4.36 9.31 3.88
C PHE A 240 -3.41 10.46 4.23
N THR A 241 -3.52 11.57 3.52
CA THR A 241 -2.66 12.73 3.80
C THR A 241 -2.88 13.28 5.21
N THR A 242 -4.13 13.27 5.71
CA THR A 242 -4.45 13.73 7.05
C THR A 242 -3.98 12.77 8.15
N VAL A 243 -4.05 11.45 7.92
CA VAL A 243 -3.47 10.46 8.86
C VAL A 243 -1.98 10.71 9.06
N LEU A 244 -1.25 10.96 7.97
CA LEU A 244 0.21 11.13 8.04
C LEU A 244 0.64 12.54 8.47
N SER A 245 -0.11 13.57 8.12
CA SER A 245 0.23 14.97 8.43
C SER A 245 -0.39 15.52 9.71
N GLY A 246 -1.39 14.82 10.24
CA GLY A 246 -2.16 15.24 11.41
C GLY A 246 -3.41 16.02 11.06
N GLY A 247 -4.42 15.86 11.89
CA GLY A 247 -5.71 16.55 11.72
C GLY A 247 -6.89 15.72 12.18
N ARG A 248 -8.08 16.14 11.74
CA ARG A 248 -9.36 15.46 12.03
C ARG A 248 -9.90 14.84 10.76
N ILE A 249 -10.31 13.59 10.83
CA ILE A 249 -10.80 12.79 9.72
C ILE A 249 -12.18 12.26 10.09
N THR A 250 -13.16 12.51 9.26
CA THR A 250 -14.46 11.81 9.32
C THR A 250 -14.41 10.73 8.23
N PRO A 251 -14.21 9.44 8.58
CA PRO A 251 -14.09 8.36 7.60
C PRO A 251 -15.48 7.94 7.10
N ASP A 252 -16.16 8.85 6.47
CA ASP A 252 -17.54 8.74 6.04
C ASP A 252 -17.78 9.61 4.80
N THR A 253 -18.57 9.14 3.85
CA THR A 253 -19.01 9.85 2.66
C THR A 253 -20.50 9.65 2.46
N GLY A 254 -21.15 10.54 1.69
CA GLY A 254 -22.60 10.50 1.50
C GLY A 254 -23.37 11.18 2.63
N ASP A 255 -24.43 10.55 3.14
CA ASP A 255 -25.24 11.11 4.25
C ASP A 255 -24.68 10.67 5.61
N PRO A 256 -24.11 11.57 6.42
CA PRO A 256 -23.47 11.22 7.70
C PRO A 256 -24.44 10.69 8.78
N ARG A 257 -25.75 10.69 8.49
CA ARG A 257 -26.78 10.18 9.42
C ARG A 257 -27.07 8.70 9.24
N ILE A 258 -26.66 8.11 8.10
CA ILE A 258 -26.95 6.71 7.75
C ILE A 258 -25.70 6.04 7.19
N HIS A 259 -25.54 4.74 7.47
CA HIS A 259 -24.49 3.95 6.84
C HIS A 259 -25.01 3.31 5.55
N GLU A 260 -24.36 3.61 4.42
CA GLU A 260 -24.79 3.17 3.09
C GLU A 260 -23.95 2.00 2.54
N GLY A 261 -23.05 1.44 3.36
CA GLY A 261 -22.22 0.28 3.01
C GLY A 261 -22.89 -1.08 3.21
N VAL A 262 -22.16 -2.16 2.89
CA VAL A 262 -22.67 -3.55 2.99
C VAL A 262 -22.93 -4.00 4.42
N GLN A 263 -22.34 -3.36 5.42
CA GLN A 263 -22.52 -3.72 6.84
C GLN A 263 -23.85 -3.22 7.43
N ASP A 264 -24.65 -2.48 6.66
CA ASP A 264 -26.03 -2.07 6.98
C ASP A 264 -27.01 -2.33 5.83
N CYS A 265 -26.69 -3.28 4.95
CA CYS A 265 -27.53 -3.58 3.79
C CYS A 265 -28.69 -4.56 4.08
N GLY A 266 -28.72 -5.19 5.26
CA GLY A 266 -29.73 -6.18 5.62
C GLY A 266 -29.57 -7.53 4.91
N LEU A 267 -28.45 -7.78 4.24
CA LEU A 267 -28.14 -9.05 3.58
C LEU A 267 -27.32 -9.95 4.52
N PRO A 268 -27.64 -11.25 4.61
CA PRO A 268 -26.91 -12.19 5.45
C PRO A 268 -25.53 -12.54 4.89
N ASP A 269 -25.17 -12.04 3.72
CA ASP A 269 -23.88 -12.29 3.07
C ASP A 269 -22.72 -11.55 3.75
N PHE A 270 -22.99 -10.50 4.54
CA PHE A 270 -21.99 -9.67 5.20
C PHE A 270 -22.28 -9.54 6.69
N TRP A 271 -21.25 -9.38 7.49
CA TRP A 271 -21.39 -9.06 8.90
C TRP A 271 -22.17 -7.75 9.11
N GLN A 272 -23.28 -7.85 9.84
CA GLN A 272 -24.18 -6.76 10.20
C GLN A 272 -24.01 -6.43 11.69
N PRO A 273 -22.99 -5.64 12.10
CA PRO A 273 -22.60 -5.52 13.51
C PRO A 273 -23.69 -5.00 14.42
N ASP A 274 -24.49 -4.04 13.98
CA ASP A 274 -25.53 -3.39 14.77
C ASP A 274 -26.85 -4.18 14.81
N SER A 275 -27.07 -5.06 13.85
CA SER A 275 -28.33 -5.78 13.64
C SER A 275 -28.39 -7.11 14.38
N ASP A 276 -29.63 -7.55 14.71
CA ASP A 276 -29.93 -8.90 15.20
C ASP A 276 -29.96 -9.94 14.08
N LEU A 277 -29.87 -9.53 12.82
CA LEU A 277 -29.80 -10.44 11.68
C LEU A 277 -28.69 -11.48 11.89
N ARG A 278 -29.06 -12.76 11.78
CA ARG A 278 -28.09 -13.84 11.81
C ARG A 278 -27.44 -13.97 10.44
N ASP A 279 -26.35 -13.26 10.25
CA ASP A 279 -25.54 -13.30 9.05
C ASP A 279 -24.49 -14.45 9.10
N ARG A 280 -23.80 -14.65 7.95
CA ARG A 280 -22.78 -15.71 7.79
C ARG A 280 -21.64 -15.58 8.80
N ASP A 281 -21.23 -14.37 9.12
CA ASP A 281 -20.07 -14.10 9.96
C ASP A 281 -20.45 -14.27 11.44
N LYS A 282 -21.64 -13.84 11.87
CA LYS A 282 -22.16 -14.15 13.22
C LYS A 282 -22.38 -15.64 13.43
N ALA A 283 -22.71 -16.38 12.37
CA ALA A 283 -22.83 -17.83 12.46
C ALA A 283 -21.49 -18.54 12.81
N VAL A 284 -20.36 -17.89 12.57
CA VAL A 284 -19.02 -18.34 12.96
C VAL A 284 -18.42 -17.53 14.11
N GLY A 285 -19.25 -16.84 14.88
CA GLY A 285 -18.89 -16.25 16.16
C GLY A 285 -18.52 -14.76 16.14
N PHE A 286 -18.70 -14.05 15.02
CA PHE A 286 -18.54 -12.60 15.02
C PHE A 286 -19.48 -11.94 16.01
N PRO A 287 -19.03 -10.94 16.77
CA PRO A 287 -19.84 -10.29 17.78
C PRO A 287 -20.95 -9.43 17.16
N ARG A 288 -22.02 -9.24 17.93
CA ARG A 288 -22.92 -8.12 17.74
C ARG A 288 -22.38 -6.93 18.52
N LEU A 289 -22.23 -5.79 17.86
CA LEU A 289 -21.65 -4.56 18.42
C LEU A 289 -22.59 -3.38 18.18
N ARG A 290 -23.49 -3.14 19.10
CA ARG A 290 -24.47 -2.03 18.97
C ARG A 290 -23.77 -0.68 18.97
N GLY A 291 -24.09 0.15 17.98
CA GLY A 291 -23.51 1.47 17.79
C GLY A 291 -22.16 1.45 17.06
N PHE A 292 -21.73 0.30 16.55
CA PHE A 292 -20.46 0.12 15.83
C PHE A 292 -20.37 1.00 14.59
N LEU A 293 -21.35 0.96 13.68
CA LEU A 293 -21.30 1.72 12.43
C LEU A 293 -21.26 3.23 12.69
N ARG A 294 -22.05 3.70 13.65
CA ARG A 294 -21.99 5.10 14.08
C ARG A 294 -20.63 5.46 14.70
N ALA A 295 -20.00 4.52 15.42
CA ALA A 295 -18.69 4.76 16.01
C ALA A 295 -17.59 4.75 14.95
N ALA A 296 -17.66 3.86 13.95
CA ALA A 296 -16.75 3.78 12.84
C ALA A 296 -16.75 5.05 11.96
N GLY A 297 -17.93 5.66 11.72
CA GLY A 297 -18.07 6.91 10.97
C GLY A 297 -17.81 8.18 11.79
N ARG A 298 -17.50 8.08 13.10
CA ARG A 298 -17.18 9.27 13.90
C ARG A 298 -15.83 9.86 13.52
N GLN A 299 -15.70 11.16 13.78
CA GLN A 299 -14.46 11.89 13.59
C GLN A 299 -13.32 11.28 14.43
N VAL A 300 -12.23 10.95 13.76
CA VAL A 300 -10.96 10.46 14.32
C VAL A 300 -9.99 11.62 14.40
N ALA A 301 -9.27 11.76 15.51
CA ALA A 301 -8.19 12.74 15.68
C ALA A 301 -6.84 12.04 15.44
N GLY A 302 -6.12 12.42 14.39
CA GLY A 302 -4.79 11.91 14.08
C GLY A 302 -3.69 12.89 14.53
N PRO A 303 -2.66 12.43 15.26
CA PRO A 303 -1.55 13.29 15.67
C PRO A 303 -0.64 13.68 14.50
N GLY A 304 -0.71 12.96 13.37
CA GLY A 304 0.29 13.02 12.32
C GLY A 304 1.64 12.44 12.73
N LEU A 305 2.48 12.19 11.77
CA LEU A 305 3.86 11.78 11.99
C LEU A 305 4.69 12.95 12.52
N LYS A 306 5.60 12.68 13.43
CA LYS A 306 6.64 13.64 13.87
C LYS A 306 7.87 13.62 12.94
N LEU A 307 7.91 12.70 12.00
CA LEU A 307 9.00 12.48 11.04
C LEU A 307 8.57 12.93 9.65
N PRO A 308 9.48 13.43 8.81
CA PRO A 308 9.25 13.56 7.37
C PRO A 308 8.74 12.26 6.78
N TRP A 309 7.88 12.34 5.75
CA TRP A 309 7.41 11.14 5.08
C TRP A 309 7.41 11.28 3.56
N TYR A 310 7.55 10.15 2.88
CA TYR A 310 7.62 10.03 1.43
C TYR A 310 6.60 9.01 0.94
N ALA A 311 5.93 9.30 -0.17
CA ALA A 311 4.85 8.47 -0.69
C ALA A 311 5.24 7.75 -1.98
N THR A 312 5.12 6.43 -2.00
CA THR A 312 5.11 5.65 -3.24
C THR A 312 3.66 5.30 -3.59
N VAL A 313 3.35 5.23 -4.88
CA VAL A 313 2.02 4.90 -5.39
C VAL A 313 1.87 3.38 -5.55
N GLY A 314 0.66 2.85 -5.24
CA GLY A 314 0.25 1.48 -5.54
C GLY A 314 -0.89 1.41 -6.55
N ASN A 315 -1.31 0.20 -6.92
CA ASN A 315 -2.38 0.03 -7.91
C ASN A 315 -3.73 0.55 -7.41
N HIS A 316 -4.04 0.43 -6.12
CA HIS A 316 -5.26 0.98 -5.53
C HIS A 316 -5.25 2.52 -5.42
N ASP A 317 -4.07 3.15 -5.35
CA ASP A 317 -3.93 4.60 -5.43
C ASP A 317 -4.17 5.14 -6.85
N ALA A 318 -3.87 4.32 -7.88
CA ALA A 318 -3.79 4.76 -9.27
C ALA A 318 -4.98 4.33 -10.15
N LEU A 319 -5.71 3.27 -9.75
CA LEU A 319 -6.71 2.60 -10.59
C LEU A 319 -8.03 2.42 -9.84
N PRO A 320 -9.18 2.72 -10.45
CA PRO A 320 -10.48 2.36 -9.91
C PRO A 320 -10.54 0.87 -9.54
N GLY A 321 -10.90 0.59 -8.28
CA GLY A 321 -10.91 -0.78 -7.74
C GLY A 321 -9.55 -1.50 -7.80
N GLY A 322 -8.45 -0.77 -7.90
CA GLY A 322 -7.09 -1.31 -7.96
C GLY A 322 -6.73 -2.03 -9.25
N CYS A 323 -7.61 -2.12 -10.25
CA CYS A 323 -7.38 -2.99 -11.40
C CYS A 323 -7.93 -2.49 -12.76
N PHE A 324 -8.74 -1.44 -12.79
CA PHE A 324 -9.31 -0.95 -14.05
C PHE A 324 -8.61 0.32 -14.55
N ALA A 325 -8.28 0.36 -15.84
CA ALA A 325 -7.75 1.56 -16.44
C ALA A 325 -8.76 2.71 -16.36
N ALA A 326 -8.36 3.81 -15.75
CA ALA A 326 -9.07 5.09 -15.90
C ALA A 326 -8.38 5.85 -17.03
N ALA A 327 -9.04 5.97 -18.17
CA ALA A 327 -8.50 6.73 -19.30
C ALA A 327 -8.29 8.21 -18.93
N ASP A 328 -9.18 8.72 -18.08
CA ASP A 328 -9.10 10.03 -17.44
C ASP A 328 -10.04 10.05 -16.21
N ALA A 329 -10.05 11.16 -15.47
CA ALA A 329 -10.94 11.33 -14.32
C ALA A 329 -12.42 11.53 -14.72
N ARG A 330 -12.78 11.22 -15.95
CA ARG A 330 -14.12 11.38 -16.53
C ARG A 330 -14.63 10.03 -17.06
N GLY A 331 -15.94 9.98 -17.31
CA GLY A 331 -16.58 8.80 -17.86
C GLY A 331 -17.19 7.89 -16.81
N PHE A 332 -17.48 6.64 -17.20
CA PHE A 332 -18.32 5.74 -16.41
C PHE A 332 -17.86 5.55 -14.95
N PHE A 333 -16.56 5.38 -14.74
CA PHE A 333 -16.05 5.17 -13.38
C PHE A 333 -16.25 6.39 -12.48
N ALA A 334 -16.00 7.60 -13.01
CA ALA A 334 -16.23 8.83 -12.25
C ALA A 334 -17.71 9.07 -11.96
N ASP A 335 -18.57 8.90 -12.98
CA ASP A 335 -20.02 9.10 -12.86
C ASP A 335 -20.65 8.08 -11.91
N PHE A 336 -20.17 6.82 -11.94
CA PHE A 336 -20.68 5.78 -11.06
C PHE A 336 -20.18 5.94 -9.61
N ALA A 337 -18.92 6.28 -9.43
CA ALA A 337 -18.32 6.50 -8.10
C ALA A 337 -19.03 7.62 -7.33
N THR A 338 -19.35 8.72 -8.02
CA THR A 338 -20.03 9.89 -7.41
C THR A 338 -21.54 9.80 -7.43
N GLY A 339 -22.08 8.74 -8.02
CA GLY A 339 -23.51 8.57 -8.30
C GLY A 339 -24.34 8.07 -7.12
N ASP A 340 -25.61 7.75 -7.42
CA ASP A 340 -26.65 7.43 -6.46
C ASP A 340 -26.95 5.93 -6.31
N ARG A 341 -26.08 5.05 -6.79
CA ARG A 341 -26.31 3.60 -6.84
C ARG A 341 -25.09 2.79 -6.42
N LYS A 342 -25.32 1.81 -5.53
CA LYS A 342 -24.29 0.84 -5.11
C LYS A 342 -24.83 -0.58 -5.23
N LEU A 343 -24.05 -1.45 -5.86
CA LEU A 343 -24.34 -2.89 -5.95
C LEU A 343 -23.94 -3.57 -4.64
N MET A 344 -24.88 -4.25 -4.00
CA MET A 344 -24.65 -4.93 -2.71
C MET A 344 -24.47 -6.44 -2.88
N ARG A 345 -25.00 -7.00 -3.96
CA ARG A 345 -25.02 -8.44 -4.20
C ARG A 345 -24.97 -8.72 -5.70
N LEU A 346 -24.30 -9.82 -6.05
CA LEU A 346 -24.22 -10.34 -7.41
C LEU A 346 -24.41 -11.85 -7.37
N PRO A 347 -25.11 -12.47 -8.35
CA PRO A 347 -25.12 -13.91 -8.49
C PRO A 347 -23.69 -14.46 -8.58
N GLU A 348 -23.42 -15.55 -7.86
CA GLU A 348 -22.07 -16.10 -7.71
C GLU A 348 -21.41 -16.43 -9.05
N GLU A 349 -22.18 -16.96 -10.01
CA GLU A 349 -21.68 -17.26 -11.36
C GLU A 349 -21.20 -16.01 -12.10
N GLN A 350 -21.95 -14.92 -12.00
CA GLN A 350 -21.58 -13.64 -12.62
C GLN A 350 -20.33 -13.06 -11.95
N GLY A 351 -20.25 -13.12 -10.62
CA GLY A 351 -19.08 -12.73 -9.85
C GLY A 351 -17.84 -13.54 -10.28
N ALA A 352 -17.96 -14.85 -10.38
CA ALA A 352 -16.88 -15.73 -10.82
C ALA A 352 -16.46 -15.46 -12.26
N ARG A 353 -17.39 -15.12 -13.17
CA ARG A 353 -17.08 -14.73 -14.55
C ARG A 353 -16.29 -13.42 -14.58
N LEU A 354 -16.75 -12.41 -13.84
CA LEU A 354 -16.07 -11.13 -13.74
C LEU A 354 -14.66 -11.28 -13.18
N TRP A 355 -14.53 -11.96 -12.02
CA TRP A 355 -13.24 -12.13 -11.37
C TRP A 355 -12.23 -12.88 -12.25
N ARG A 356 -12.65 -13.96 -12.91
CA ARG A 356 -11.78 -14.66 -13.87
C ARG A 356 -11.33 -13.78 -15.04
N ALA A 357 -12.13 -12.82 -15.47
CA ALA A 357 -11.73 -11.89 -16.53
C ALA A 357 -10.67 -10.89 -16.02
N VAL A 358 -10.86 -10.35 -14.83
CA VAL A 358 -9.90 -9.45 -14.16
C VAL A 358 -8.57 -10.17 -13.90
N GLU A 359 -8.62 -11.33 -13.24
CA GLU A 359 -7.44 -12.13 -12.88
C GLU A 359 -6.58 -12.51 -14.10
N ARG A 360 -7.20 -12.73 -15.25
CA ARG A 360 -6.51 -13.05 -16.51
C ARG A 360 -6.14 -11.84 -17.35
N GLY A 361 -6.36 -10.64 -16.85
CA GLY A 361 -6.09 -9.40 -17.59
C GLY A 361 -6.93 -9.24 -18.86
N ARG A 362 -8.13 -9.86 -18.92
CA ARG A 362 -9.00 -9.81 -20.09
C ARG A 362 -10.00 -8.65 -20.09
N ASP A 363 -10.05 -7.90 -19.00
CA ASP A 363 -10.92 -6.73 -18.85
C ASP A 363 -10.18 -5.53 -18.24
N PRO A 364 -9.02 -5.13 -18.79
CA PRO A 364 -8.21 -4.07 -18.19
C PRO A 364 -8.93 -2.72 -18.19
N GLY A 365 -9.78 -2.45 -19.19
CA GLY A 365 -10.59 -1.23 -19.26
C GLY A 365 -11.93 -1.31 -18.52
N GLY A 366 -12.23 -2.42 -17.83
CA GLY A 366 -13.48 -2.58 -17.07
C GLY A 366 -14.75 -2.61 -17.91
N ARG A 367 -14.69 -3.03 -19.19
CA ARG A 367 -15.87 -3.08 -20.07
C ARG A 367 -16.90 -4.08 -19.56
N LEU A 368 -16.48 -5.30 -19.23
CA LEU A 368 -17.35 -6.33 -18.67
C LEU A 368 -17.94 -5.88 -17.33
N PHE A 369 -17.10 -5.25 -16.48
CA PHE A 369 -17.54 -4.68 -15.21
C PHE A 369 -18.61 -3.60 -15.41
N THR A 370 -18.37 -2.67 -16.34
CA THR A 370 -19.33 -1.60 -16.70
C THR A 370 -20.65 -2.16 -17.24
N GLU A 371 -20.61 -3.14 -18.14
CA GLU A 371 -21.80 -3.81 -18.70
C GLU A 371 -22.61 -4.48 -17.58
N LEU A 372 -21.93 -5.18 -16.67
CA LEU A 372 -22.55 -5.82 -15.52
C LEU A 372 -23.23 -4.81 -14.59
N LEU A 373 -22.55 -3.74 -14.21
CA LEU A 373 -23.13 -2.70 -13.37
C LEU A 373 -24.36 -2.04 -14.03
N ARG A 374 -24.34 -1.84 -15.35
CA ARG A 374 -25.52 -1.33 -16.09
C ARG A 374 -26.69 -2.31 -16.08
N ALA A 375 -26.41 -3.61 -16.28
CA ALA A 375 -27.43 -4.66 -16.28
C ALA A 375 -28.08 -4.81 -14.90
N GLU A 376 -27.31 -4.72 -13.83
CA GLU A 376 -27.76 -4.89 -12.44
C GLU A 376 -28.33 -3.59 -11.81
N ARG A 377 -28.38 -2.47 -12.53
CA ARG A 377 -28.78 -1.16 -11.99
C ARG A 377 -30.09 -1.18 -11.19
N ARG A 378 -31.08 -1.94 -11.63
CA ARG A 378 -32.38 -2.08 -10.95
C ARG A 378 -32.31 -2.82 -9.61
N HIS A 379 -31.25 -3.63 -9.41
CA HIS A 379 -31.03 -4.39 -8.20
C HIS A 379 -30.08 -3.67 -7.20
N MET A 380 -29.62 -2.48 -7.58
CA MET A 380 -28.73 -1.69 -6.74
C MET A 380 -29.51 -0.94 -5.66
N ARG A 381 -28.90 -0.81 -4.49
CA ARG A 381 -29.36 0.08 -3.44
C ARG A 381 -29.12 1.53 -3.87
N LYS A 382 -30.06 2.41 -3.52
CA LYS A 382 -29.87 3.85 -3.63
C LYS A 382 -28.93 4.31 -2.52
N VAL A 383 -27.95 5.15 -2.87
CA VAL A 383 -27.00 5.78 -1.95
C VAL A 383 -26.95 7.28 -2.22
N THR A 384 -26.44 8.04 -1.26
CA THR A 384 -26.27 9.49 -1.40
C THR A 384 -25.12 9.81 -2.36
N PRO A 385 -25.33 10.60 -3.42
CA PRO A 385 -24.25 11.05 -4.29
C PRO A 385 -23.22 11.87 -3.52
N ASP A 386 -21.93 11.62 -3.81
CA ASP A 386 -20.83 12.36 -3.20
C ASP A 386 -19.68 12.62 -4.19
N PRO A 387 -19.37 13.89 -4.52
CA PRO A 387 -18.27 14.21 -5.41
C PRO A 387 -16.89 13.89 -4.84
N ALA A 388 -16.75 13.70 -3.53
CA ALA A 388 -15.50 13.31 -2.89
C ALA A 388 -15.05 11.88 -3.26
N ARG A 389 -15.98 11.05 -3.75
CA ARG A 389 -15.69 9.69 -4.26
C ARG A 389 -15.08 9.67 -5.67
N ALA A 390 -14.89 10.83 -6.32
CA ALA A 390 -14.34 10.89 -7.67
C ALA A 390 -12.93 10.30 -7.74
N PRO A 391 -12.60 9.56 -8.82
CA PRO A 391 -11.27 9.03 -9.05
C PRO A 391 -10.20 10.12 -9.09
N VAL A 392 -8.97 9.75 -8.73
CA VAL A 392 -7.79 10.62 -8.66
C VAL A 392 -6.87 10.34 -9.83
N THR A 393 -6.49 11.41 -10.57
CA THR A 393 -5.45 11.31 -11.60
C THR A 393 -4.05 11.40 -10.96
N PRO A 394 -2.97 10.99 -11.67
CA PRO A 394 -1.60 11.17 -11.19
C PRO A 394 -1.29 12.62 -10.78
N ARG A 395 -1.77 13.58 -11.56
CA ARG A 395 -1.60 15.01 -11.26
C ARG A 395 -2.36 15.42 -10.00
N ASP A 396 -3.59 14.91 -9.81
CA ASP A 396 -4.38 15.20 -8.62
C ASP A 396 -3.74 14.59 -7.38
N TYR A 397 -3.18 13.37 -7.49
CA TYR A 397 -2.44 12.70 -6.44
C TYR A 397 -1.25 13.56 -5.97
N ILE A 398 -0.38 13.98 -6.88
CA ILE A 398 0.79 14.82 -6.57
C ILE A 398 0.35 16.15 -5.95
N ARG A 399 -0.66 16.81 -6.52
CA ARG A 399 -1.17 18.08 -6.02
C ARG A 399 -1.79 17.97 -4.63
N ALA A 400 -2.46 16.84 -4.33
CA ALA A 400 -2.99 16.60 -3.00
C ALA A 400 -1.88 16.52 -1.95
N LEU A 401 -0.79 15.84 -2.27
CA LEU A 401 0.40 15.74 -1.40
C LEU A 401 1.13 17.08 -1.21
N ALA A 402 1.01 17.99 -2.15
CA ALA A 402 1.64 19.33 -2.09
C ALA A 402 0.78 20.39 -1.38
N ARG A 403 -0.47 20.06 -0.96
CA ARG A 403 -1.35 21.03 -0.27
C ARG A 403 -0.78 21.42 1.10
N PRO A 404 -0.99 22.68 1.56
CA PRO A 404 -0.53 23.10 2.89
C PRO A 404 -0.99 22.21 4.04
N GLN A 405 -2.22 21.67 3.95
CA GLN A 405 -2.80 20.77 4.96
C GLN A 405 -2.13 19.40 5.00
N ALA A 406 -1.52 18.98 3.89
CA ALA A 406 -0.84 17.70 3.75
C ALA A 406 0.65 17.76 4.10
N LEU A 407 1.22 18.93 4.41
CA LEU A 407 2.67 19.07 4.59
C LEU A 407 3.20 18.32 5.82
N GLY A 408 2.51 18.39 6.95
CA GLY A 408 3.03 17.81 8.21
C GLY A 408 4.48 18.25 8.46
N PRO A 409 5.38 17.33 8.83
CA PRO A 409 6.82 17.64 8.97
C PRO A 409 7.57 17.72 7.62
N GLY A 410 6.87 17.56 6.48
CA GLY A 410 7.41 17.69 5.13
C GLY A 410 8.04 16.39 4.56
N PRO A 411 8.77 16.48 3.43
CA PRO A 411 8.88 17.66 2.57
C PRO A 411 7.58 17.96 1.81
N ALA A 412 7.44 19.17 1.24
CA ALA A 412 6.32 19.49 0.36
C ALA A 412 6.27 18.50 -0.81
N GLY A 413 5.09 17.99 -1.13
CA GLY A 413 4.90 16.97 -2.18
C GLY A 413 5.38 15.56 -1.80
N HIS A 414 5.97 15.37 -0.60
CA HIS A 414 6.38 14.08 -0.05
C HIS A 414 7.19 13.20 -1.04
N GLY A 415 8.13 13.86 -1.72
CA GLY A 415 9.01 13.29 -2.73
C GLY A 415 8.70 13.72 -4.16
N TYR A 416 7.45 14.01 -4.47
CA TYR A 416 7.05 14.52 -5.79
C TYR A 416 7.28 16.03 -5.91
N THR A 417 7.61 16.46 -7.12
CA THR A 417 7.85 17.88 -7.49
C THR A 417 6.75 18.38 -8.43
N GLU A 418 6.73 19.68 -8.71
CA GLU A 418 5.83 20.24 -9.71
C GLU A 418 6.13 19.69 -11.13
N GLU A 419 7.39 19.37 -11.43
CA GLU A 419 7.76 18.69 -12.68
C GLU A 419 7.05 17.34 -12.82
N ASN A 420 7.03 16.53 -11.74
CA ASN A 420 6.26 15.29 -11.71
C ASN A 420 4.76 15.54 -11.98
N ALA A 421 4.20 16.63 -11.43
CA ALA A 421 2.79 16.97 -11.66
C ALA A 421 2.52 17.39 -13.10
N VAL A 422 3.44 18.13 -13.74
CA VAL A 422 3.35 18.53 -15.15
C VAL A 422 3.45 17.34 -16.07
N GLU A 423 4.44 16.48 -15.86
CA GLU A 423 4.69 15.29 -16.68
C GLU A 423 3.72 14.13 -16.36
N GLY A 424 3.07 14.15 -15.20
CA GLY A 424 2.25 13.05 -14.70
C GLY A 424 3.08 11.81 -14.33
N THR A 425 4.35 11.99 -13.95
CA THR A 425 5.25 10.91 -13.54
C THR A 425 5.15 10.67 -12.03
N LEU A 426 5.09 9.41 -11.60
CA LEU A 426 4.92 9.04 -10.19
C LEU A 426 6.16 8.30 -9.64
N TYR A 427 7.36 8.75 -10.05
CA TYR A 427 8.64 8.26 -9.56
C TYR A 427 9.61 9.41 -9.30
N TYR A 428 10.45 9.26 -8.28
CA TYR A 428 11.38 10.32 -7.84
C TYR A 428 12.55 9.74 -7.05
N ALA A 429 13.58 10.57 -6.83
CA ALA A 429 14.71 10.28 -5.94
C ALA A 429 14.67 11.22 -4.73
N PHE A 430 15.07 10.73 -3.57
CA PHE A 430 15.11 11.50 -2.33
C PHE A 430 16.28 11.07 -1.44
N ARG A 431 16.63 11.89 -0.46
CA ARG A 431 17.71 11.62 0.46
C ARG A 431 17.17 11.06 1.76
N ILE A 432 17.58 9.86 2.14
CA ILE A 432 17.21 9.22 3.41
C ILE A 432 18.19 9.66 4.53
N ALA A 433 19.48 9.68 4.19
CA ALA A 433 20.56 10.07 5.08
C ALA A 433 21.73 10.64 4.24
N PRO A 434 22.78 11.22 4.83
CA PRO A 434 23.90 11.80 4.09
C PRO A 434 24.47 10.88 3.00
N ASP A 435 24.64 9.60 3.31
CA ASP A 435 25.25 8.61 2.42
C ASP A 435 24.24 7.63 1.82
N VAL A 436 22.92 7.88 1.97
CA VAL A 436 21.87 6.94 1.54
C VAL A 436 20.80 7.67 0.73
N MET A 437 20.61 7.23 -0.51
CA MET A 437 19.56 7.69 -1.43
C MET A 437 18.41 6.70 -1.49
N GLY A 438 17.19 7.21 -1.56
CA GLY A 438 15.97 6.47 -1.87
C GLY A 438 15.51 6.77 -3.30
N TYR A 439 15.01 5.73 -3.98
CA TYR A 439 14.41 5.84 -5.31
C TYR A 439 13.02 5.21 -5.28
N SER A 440 11.99 6.03 -5.33
CA SER A 440 10.60 5.59 -5.41
C SER A 440 10.21 5.36 -6.85
N LEU A 441 9.66 4.19 -7.17
CA LEU A 441 9.25 3.79 -8.52
C LEU A 441 7.73 3.66 -8.63
N ASP A 442 7.19 4.11 -9.75
CA ASP A 442 5.83 3.79 -10.17
C ASP A 442 5.83 2.41 -10.85
N THR A 443 5.27 1.43 -10.20
CA THR A 443 5.10 0.10 -10.78
C THR A 443 3.65 -0.19 -11.16
N THR A 444 2.79 0.81 -11.23
CA THR A 444 1.38 0.62 -11.58
C THR A 444 1.18 0.46 -13.09
N ARG A 445 0.12 -0.24 -13.47
CA ARG A 445 -0.29 -0.42 -14.87
C ARG A 445 -1.46 0.48 -15.19
N ARG A 446 -1.19 1.68 -15.69
CA ARG A 446 -2.27 2.65 -16.03
C ARG A 446 -3.21 2.17 -17.13
N ASP A 447 -2.81 1.17 -17.90
CA ASP A 447 -3.63 0.46 -18.88
C ASP A 447 -4.52 -0.64 -18.26
N GLY A 448 -4.51 -0.75 -16.93
CA GLY A 448 -5.33 -1.68 -16.16
C GLY A 448 -4.58 -2.97 -15.79
N HIS A 449 -5.06 -3.62 -14.80
CA HIS A 449 -4.56 -4.81 -14.11
C HIS A 449 -3.85 -4.49 -12.79
N TYR A 450 -3.99 -5.39 -11.82
CA TYR A 450 -3.39 -5.27 -10.48
C TYR A 450 -1.94 -5.75 -10.37
N THR A 451 -1.36 -6.32 -11.44
CA THR A 451 0.07 -6.67 -11.48
C THR A 451 0.91 -5.47 -11.89
N GLY A 452 2.21 -5.53 -11.55
CA GLY A 452 3.13 -4.43 -11.78
C GLY A 452 3.72 -4.38 -13.19
N ARG A 453 4.22 -3.18 -13.56
CA ARG A 453 5.04 -2.93 -14.73
C ARG A 453 6.05 -1.83 -14.45
N VAL A 454 7.28 -2.00 -14.95
CA VAL A 454 8.29 -0.92 -14.98
C VAL A 454 8.61 -0.59 -16.42
N GLY A 455 8.28 0.62 -16.85
CA GLY A 455 8.51 1.06 -18.23
C GLY A 455 9.97 1.40 -18.53
N ALA A 456 10.37 1.31 -19.80
CA ALA A 456 11.74 1.55 -20.25
C ALA A 456 12.25 2.98 -19.93
N ALA A 457 11.37 3.98 -19.99
CA ALA A 457 11.71 5.38 -19.63
C ALA A 457 12.12 5.49 -18.16
N GLN A 458 11.35 4.86 -17.26
CA GLN A 458 11.65 4.85 -15.82
C GLN A 458 12.92 4.04 -15.51
N LEU A 459 13.14 2.89 -16.15
CA LEU A 459 14.39 2.13 -16.02
C LEU A 459 15.60 2.96 -16.47
N SER A 460 15.48 3.70 -17.59
CA SER A 460 16.54 4.59 -18.07
C SER A 460 16.79 5.74 -17.10
N TRP A 461 15.73 6.33 -16.53
CA TRP A 461 15.84 7.34 -15.48
C TRP A 461 16.55 6.78 -14.24
N LEU A 462 16.14 5.62 -13.74
CA LEU A 462 16.76 4.99 -12.57
C LEU A 462 18.25 4.71 -12.81
N ARG A 463 18.60 4.20 -13.99
CA ARG A 463 20.01 3.96 -14.37
C ARG A 463 20.84 5.24 -14.30
N ARG A 464 20.31 6.37 -14.83
CA ARG A 464 21.00 7.66 -14.74
C ARG A 464 21.14 8.14 -13.30
N GLN A 465 20.10 7.99 -12.48
CA GLN A 465 20.12 8.40 -11.07
C GLN A 465 21.16 7.57 -10.27
N LEU A 466 21.19 6.27 -10.44
CA LEU A 466 22.17 5.39 -9.80
C LEU A 466 23.60 5.75 -10.22
N ALA A 467 23.83 6.03 -11.50
CA ALA A 467 25.14 6.46 -12.00
C ALA A 467 25.59 7.84 -11.46
N ALA A 468 24.64 8.77 -11.29
CA ALA A 468 24.90 10.12 -10.74
C ALA A 468 25.24 10.10 -9.24
N HIS A 469 24.77 9.11 -8.49
CA HIS A 469 24.97 9.00 -7.04
C HIS A 469 25.73 7.71 -6.64
N ARG A 470 26.69 7.30 -7.47
CA ARG A 470 27.50 6.09 -7.24
C ARG A 470 28.37 6.12 -5.97
N ASP A 471 28.54 7.30 -5.39
CA ASP A 471 29.21 7.57 -4.12
C ASP A 471 28.32 7.33 -2.89
N ARG A 472 27.06 6.96 -3.09
CA ARG A 472 26.06 6.75 -2.02
C ARG A 472 25.40 5.40 -2.15
N TYR A 473 24.95 4.86 -1.04
CA TYR A 473 24.13 3.64 -1.02
C TYR A 473 22.73 3.93 -1.55
N ALA A 474 22.19 3.00 -2.33
CA ALA A 474 20.88 3.12 -2.96
C ALA A 474 19.88 2.11 -2.36
N LEU A 475 18.73 2.61 -1.96
CA LEU A 475 17.56 1.82 -1.57
C LEU A 475 16.43 2.13 -2.56
N VAL A 476 15.88 1.10 -3.19
CA VAL A 476 14.81 1.23 -4.19
C VAL A 476 13.49 0.86 -3.55
N PHE A 477 12.46 1.67 -3.78
CA PHE A 477 11.11 1.47 -3.26
C PHE A 477 10.13 1.32 -4.41
N SER A 478 9.20 0.41 -4.30
CA SER A 478 8.08 0.27 -5.21
C SER A 478 6.90 -0.37 -4.49
N HIS A 479 5.74 -0.40 -5.12
CA HIS A 479 4.62 -1.15 -4.58
C HIS A 479 4.76 -2.64 -4.88
N HIS A 480 4.86 -3.01 -6.16
CA HIS A 480 4.92 -4.40 -6.57
C HIS A 480 6.29 -5.04 -6.33
N THR A 481 6.28 -6.34 -6.06
CA THR A 481 7.47 -7.18 -5.85
C THR A 481 8.06 -7.65 -7.17
N SER A 482 9.24 -8.25 -7.13
CA SER A 482 9.85 -8.89 -8.32
C SER A 482 8.96 -9.96 -8.95
N THR A 483 8.20 -10.69 -8.13
CA THR A 483 7.31 -11.76 -8.60
C THR A 483 5.95 -11.27 -9.08
N THR A 484 5.57 -10.04 -8.72
CA THR A 484 4.29 -9.43 -9.15
C THR A 484 4.47 -8.34 -10.21
N THR A 485 5.69 -8.16 -10.74
CA THR A 485 6.05 -7.23 -11.82
C THR A 485 6.47 -8.01 -13.07
N PRO A 486 5.50 -8.60 -13.83
CA PRO A 486 5.83 -9.44 -14.98
C PRO A 486 6.47 -8.67 -16.14
N GLU A 487 6.26 -7.37 -16.24
CA GLU A 487 6.83 -6.52 -17.29
C GLU A 487 7.87 -5.55 -16.71
N GLY A 488 9.11 -5.62 -17.16
CA GLY A 488 10.22 -4.77 -16.71
C GLY A 488 10.81 -5.16 -15.34
N GLY A 489 10.23 -6.13 -14.63
CA GLY A 489 10.73 -6.60 -13.34
C GLY A 489 12.05 -7.35 -13.44
N THR A 490 12.22 -8.14 -14.50
CA THR A 490 13.50 -8.84 -14.78
C THR A 490 14.62 -7.85 -15.10
N GLU A 491 14.31 -6.82 -15.88
CA GLU A 491 15.23 -5.75 -16.25
C GLU A 491 15.63 -4.91 -15.03
N LEU A 492 14.66 -4.65 -14.13
CA LEU A 492 14.95 -3.97 -12.86
C LEU A 492 15.87 -4.83 -11.97
N LEU A 493 15.58 -6.13 -11.83
CA LEU A 493 16.46 -7.05 -11.10
C LEU A 493 17.88 -7.06 -11.66
N ALA A 494 18.03 -7.10 -12.99
CA ALA A 494 19.33 -7.05 -13.66
C ALA A 494 20.05 -5.73 -13.37
N LEU A 495 19.37 -4.59 -13.53
CA LEU A 495 19.94 -3.27 -13.24
C LEU A 495 20.44 -3.17 -11.81
N LEU A 496 19.68 -3.67 -10.83
CA LEU A 496 20.08 -3.61 -9.42
C LEU A 496 21.27 -4.55 -9.11
N ARG A 497 21.32 -5.74 -9.72
CA ARG A 497 22.47 -6.65 -9.59
C ARG A 497 23.76 -6.06 -10.14
N ASP A 498 23.66 -5.32 -11.25
CA ASP A 498 24.78 -4.68 -11.92
C ASP A 498 25.18 -3.35 -11.24
N THR A 499 24.50 -2.97 -10.16
CA THR A 499 24.74 -1.75 -9.40
C THR A 499 25.24 -2.10 -7.99
N PRO A 500 26.56 -2.13 -7.73
CA PRO A 500 27.09 -2.62 -6.45
C PRO A 500 26.58 -1.87 -5.21
N HIS A 501 26.31 -0.56 -5.33
CA HIS A 501 25.80 0.27 -4.25
C HIS A 501 24.27 0.20 -4.08
N ALA A 502 23.54 -0.54 -4.91
CA ALA A 502 22.14 -0.87 -4.67
C ALA A 502 22.04 -1.99 -3.63
N LEU A 503 21.53 -1.70 -2.45
CA LEU A 503 21.56 -2.60 -1.31
C LEU A 503 20.24 -3.32 -1.05
N ALA A 504 19.11 -2.67 -1.35
CA ALA A 504 17.81 -3.27 -1.16
C ALA A 504 16.74 -2.74 -2.14
N TRP A 505 15.79 -3.63 -2.46
CA TRP A 505 14.51 -3.32 -3.08
C TRP A 505 13.39 -3.59 -2.08
N ILE A 506 12.67 -2.54 -1.65
CA ILE A 506 11.69 -2.53 -0.55
C ILE A 506 10.30 -2.33 -1.15
N ASN A 507 9.35 -3.22 -0.83
CA ASN A 507 8.03 -3.25 -1.47
C ASN A 507 6.91 -3.81 -0.56
N GLY A 508 5.67 -3.89 -1.12
CA GLY A 508 4.45 -4.36 -0.47
C GLY A 508 3.62 -5.30 -1.35
N HIS A 509 2.37 -4.93 -1.67
CA HIS A 509 1.44 -5.56 -2.59
C HIS A 509 1.02 -7.01 -2.27
N SER A 510 1.96 -7.84 -1.89
CA SER A 510 1.70 -9.25 -1.56
C SER A 510 1.01 -9.44 -0.20
N HIS A 511 0.93 -8.38 0.59
CA HIS A 511 0.47 -8.34 1.99
C HIS A 511 1.23 -9.31 2.90
N ARG A 512 2.41 -9.77 2.47
CA ARG A 512 3.19 -10.82 3.15
C ARG A 512 4.62 -10.37 3.44
N ASN A 513 5.10 -10.67 4.64
CA ASN A 513 6.52 -10.57 4.92
C ASN A 513 7.28 -11.62 4.10
N ARG A 514 8.22 -11.16 3.29
CA ARG A 514 9.15 -12.00 2.54
C ARG A 514 10.46 -11.27 2.33
N ILE A 515 11.58 -11.95 2.57
CA ILE A 515 12.92 -11.41 2.34
C ILE A 515 13.69 -12.38 1.46
N SER A 516 14.13 -11.91 0.28
CA SER A 516 14.78 -12.73 -0.73
C SER A 516 16.15 -12.15 -1.13
N PRO A 517 17.21 -12.97 -1.19
CA PRO A 517 18.51 -12.54 -1.72
C PRO A 517 18.50 -12.54 -3.26
N HIS A 518 19.08 -11.52 -3.88
CA HIS A 518 19.21 -11.38 -5.33
C HIS A 518 20.67 -11.19 -5.78
N GLY A 519 21.59 -11.95 -5.19
CA GLY A 519 23.01 -11.95 -5.54
C GLY A 519 23.80 -10.85 -4.84
N THR A 520 23.50 -9.57 -5.07
CA THR A 520 24.21 -8.42 -4.48
C THR A 520 23.35 -7.60 -3.52
N PHE A 521 22.01 -7.73 -3.58
CA PHE A 521 21.08 -6.95 -2.79
C PHE A 521 19.94 -7.81 -2.22
N TRP A 522 19.21 -7.27 -1.26
CA TRP A 522 18.04 -7.89 -0.66
C TRP A 522 16.73 -7.31 -1.21
N GLU A 523 15.77 -8.15 -1.53
CA GLU A 523 14.38 -7.73 -1.68
C GLU A 523 13.66 -7.93 -0.34
N VAL A 524 12.99 -6.87 0.14
CA VAL A 524 12.30 -6.85 1.42
C VAL A 524 10.84 -6.46 1.19
N SER A 525 9.95 -7.45 1.26
CA SER A 525 8.50 -7.24 1.23
C SER A 525 7.94 -7.22 2.64
N THR A 526 7.05 -6.28 2.92
CA THR A 526 6.40 -6.14 4.24
C THR A 526 4.92 -6.49 4.15
N ALA A 527 4.39 -7.15 5.16
CA ALA A 527 2.97 -7.43 5.29
C ALA A 527 2.17 -6.14 5.42
N SER A 528 0.95 -6.14 4.88
CA SER A 528 0.05 -4.99 4.87
C SER A 528 -0.37 -4.53 6.27
N HIS A 529 -0.84 -3.29 6.35
CA HIS A 529 -1.52 -2.79 7.54
C HIS A 529 -3.03 -3.10 7.54
N THR A 530 -3.60 -3.57 6.42
CA THR A 530 -5.03 -3.92 6.33
C THR A 530 -5.33 -5.36 6.70
N ASP A 531 -4.48 -6.32 6.34
CA ASP A 531 -4.66 -7.73 6.67
C ASP A 531 -3.82 -8.15 7.88
N PHE A 532 -4.32 -9.09 8.70
CA PHE A 532 -3.54 -9.62 9.82
C PHE A 532 -2.21 -10.25 9.32
N PRO A 533 -1.05 -9.92 9.93
CA PRO A 533 -0.86 -9.35 11.27
C PRO A 533 -0.82 -7.83 11.38
N GLN A 534 -1.06 -7.05 10.32
CA GLN A 534 -1.13 -5.58 10.36
C GLN A 534 0.16 -4.92 10.82
N LEU A 535 1.18 -5.04 10.00
CA LEU A 535 2.54 -4.65 10.34
C LEU A 535 3.02 -3.42 9.57
N ALA A 536 4.05 -2.80 10.14
CA ALA A 536 4.99 -1.94 9.46
C ALA A 536 6.42 -2.41 9.82
N ARG A 537 7.45 -1.79 9.26
CA ARG A 537 8.84 -2.24 9.41
C ARG A 537 9.77 -1.07 9.64
N THR A 538 10.65 -1.15 10.64
CA THR A 538 11.83 -0.29 10.72
C THR A 538 12.97 -0.93 9.93
N LEU A 539 13.75 -0.10 9.24
CA LEU A 539 14.95 -0.51 8.50
C LEU A 539 16.13 0.36 8.96
N GLU A 540 17.25 -0.29 9.25
CA GLU A 540 18.44 0.39 9.75
C GLU A 540 19.67 -0.13 8.99
N LEU A 541 20.30 0.74 8.21
CA LEU A 541 21.54 0.43 7.50
C LEU A 541 22.74 0.78 8.36
N VAL A 542 23.69 -0.16 8.46
CA VAL A 542 24.84 -0.05 9.36
C VAL A 542 26.12 -0.46 8.64
N ASP A 543 27.17 0.31 8.79
CA ASP A 543 28.53 -0.09 8.40
C ASP A 543 29.18 -0.89 9.54
N ASN A 544 29.49 -2.15 9.31
CA ASN A 544 30.13 -3.03 10.29
C ASN A 544 31.64 -2.76 10.49
N ARG A 545 32.24 -1.93 9.66
CA ARG A 545 33.68 -1.60 9.68
C ARG A 545 34.59 -2.83 9.55
N ASP A 546 34.10 -3.86 8.84
CA ASP A 546 34.81 -5.11 8.54
C ASP A 546 34.72 -5.54 7.05
N GLY A 547 34.31 -4.59 6.18
CA GLY A 547 34.06 -4.85 4.76
C GLY A 547 32.63 -5.34 4.49
N THR A 548 31.74 -5.33 5.51
CA THR A 548 30.34 -5.68 5.35
C THR A 548 29.42 -4.56 5.83
N LEU A 549 28.16 -4.64 5.37
CA LEU A 549 27.05 -3.84 5.86
C LEU A 549 26.01 -4.78 6.48
N SER A 550 25.26 -4.27 7.45
CA SER A 550 24.05 -4.90 7.96
C SER A 550 22.82 -4.03 7.62
N LEU A 551 21.79 -4.63 7.02
CA LEU A 551 20.46 -4.04 6.96
C LEU A 551 19.60 -4.75 8.02
N PHE A 552 19.39 -4.09 9.15
CA PHE A 552 18.46 -4.58 10.16
C PHE A 552 17.05 -4.28 9.75
N THR A 553 16.15 -5.24 9.92
CA THR A 553 14.72 -5.05 9.73
C THR A 553 14.00 -5.49 11.01
N THR A 554 13.12 -4.64 11.53
CA THR A 554 12.33 -4.97 12.72
C THR A 554 10.87 -4.60 12.47
N LEU A 555 9.98 -5.55 12.67
CA LEU A 555 8.54 -5.34 12.51
C LEU A 555 7.94 -4.63 13.71
N ILE A 556 6.95 -3.80 13.44
CA ILE A 556 6.18 -3.07 14.44
C ILE A 556 4.68 -3.25 14.17
N GLU A 557 3.89 -3.31 15.24
CA GLU A 557 2.43 -3.28 15.20
C GLU A 557 1.92 -1.89 15.61
N SER A 558 0.65 -1.59 15.36
CA SER A 558 0.01 -0.35 15.84
C SER A 558 0.05 -0.24 17.37
N ALA A 559 -0.18 0.95 17.91
CA ALA A 559 -0.19 1.20 19.36
C ALA A 559 -1.41 0.60 20.08
N ALA A 560 -2.42 0.18 19.31
CA ALA A 560 -3.66 -0.38 19.86
C ALA A 560 -3.40 -1.61 20.76
N PRO A 561 -4.14 -1.78 21.86
CA PRO A 561 -4.07 -2.97 22.68
C PRO A 561 -4.28 -4.25 21.89
N HIS A 562 -3.59 -5.34 22.26
CA HIS A 562 -3.79 -6.64 21.60
C HIS A 562 -5.14 -7.24 21.96
N ARG A 563 -5.57 -7.07 23.20
CA ARG A 563 -6.87 -7.56 23.66
C ARG A 563 -7.94 -6.50 23.45
N THR A 564 -8.95 -6.84 22.67
CA THR A 564 -10.10 -5.96 22.41
C THR A 564 -11.13 -6.03 23.54
N ASP A 565 -11.66 -4.88 23.94
CA ASP A 565 -12.89 -4.76 24.70
C ASP A 565 -14.04 -4.41 23.73
N PHE A 566 -15.01 -5.30 23.59
CA PHE A 566 -16.16 -5.10 22.69
C PHE A 566 -17.13 -4.02 23.16
N THR A 567 -17.00 -3.54 24.38
CA THR A 567 -17.80 -2.41 24.91
C THR A 567 -17.11 -1.08 24.69
N ASP A 568 -15.81 -1.07 24.36
CA ASP A 568 -15.04 0.14 24.08
C ASP A 568 -15.10 0.50 22.59
N LEU A 569 -15.98 1.43 22.26
CA LEU A 569 -16.08 2.04 20.93
C LEU A 569 -15.36 3.40 20.84
N SER A 570 -14.38 3.65 21.70
CA SER A 570 -13.45 4.77 21.56
C SER A 570 -12.52 4.56 20.36
N GLN A 571 -11.80 5.60 19.94
CA GLN A 571 -10.81 5.49 18.86
C GLN A 571 -9.78 4.37 19.12
N THR A 572 -9.28 4.25 20.34
CA THR A 572 -8.33 3.21 20.75
C THR A 572 -8.98 1.81 20.74
N GLY A 573 -10.22 1.69 21.25
CA GLY A 573 -10.98 0.44 21.20
C GLY A 573 -11.26 -0.02 19.78
N LEU A 574 -11.63 0.90 18.89
CA LEU A 574 -11.84 0.62 17.47
C LEU A 574 -10.54 0.19 16.76
N ALA A 575 -9.40 0.79 17.09
CA ALA A 575 -8.11 0.36 16.55
C ALA A 575 -7.69 -1.04 17.04
N SER A 576 -8.01 -1.41 18.29
CA SER A 576 -7.83 -2.77 18.79
C SER A 576 -8.75 -3.77 18.07
N LEU A 577 -10.01 -3.39 17.89
CA LEU A 577 -11.01 -4.19 17.18
C LEU A 577 -10.65 -4.39 15.70
N TYR A 578 -10.05 -3.37 15.05
CA TYR A 578 -9.54 -3.46 13.69
C TYR A 578 -8.61 -4.68 13.50
N ARG A 579 -7.68 -4.88 14.43
CA ARG A 579 -6.74 -6.01 14.39
C ARG A 579 -7.44 -7.35 14.66
N GLU A 580 -8.33 -7.39 15.64
CA GLU A 580 -9.03 -8.64 16.00
C GLU A 580 -9.99 -9.11 14.89
N LEU A 581 -10.70 -8.19 14.25
CA LEU A 581 -11.52 -8.48 13.08
C LEU A 581 -10.68 -8.95 11.88
N ALA A 582 -9.51 -8.32 11.65
CA ALA A 582 -8.61 -8.73 10.57
C ALA A 582 -8.10 -10.17 10.76
N PHE A 583 -7.81 -10.58 12.00
CA PHE A 583 -7.45 -11.98 12.30
C PHE A 583 -8.57 -12.97 11.95
N ASN A 584 -9.81 -12.60 12.24
CA ASN A 584 -10.99 -13.44 12.05
C ASN A 584 -11.66 -13.24 10.68
N ALA A 585 -11.11 -12.39 9.81
CA ALA A 585 -11.72 -12.10 8.50
C ALA A 585 -11.94 -13.38 7.69
N PRO A 586 -13.11 -13.55 7.07
CA PRO A 586 -13.35 -14.69 6.18
C PRO A 586 -12.33 -14.73 5.05
N GLY A 587 -11.64 -15.86 4.89
CA GLY A 587 -10.56 -16.00 3.92
C GLY A 587 -9.21 -15.43 4.38
N ALA A 588 -9.06 -15.02 5.64
CA ALA A 588 -7.79 -14.58 6.20
C ALA A 588 -6.68 -15.61 5.96
N ARG A 589 -5.56 -15.14 5.44
CA ARG A 589 -4.38 -15.97 5.14
C ARG A 589 -3.39 -15.85 6.30
N HIS A 590 -3.45 -16.77 7.24
CA HIS A 590 -2.61 -16.75 8.45
C HIS A 590 -1.09 -16.87 8.21
N GLY A 591 -0.64 -17.12 6.98
CA GLY A 591 0.77 -17.20 6.60
C GLY A 591 1.41 -15.84 6.22
N LEU A 592 0.68 -14.72 6.31
CA LEU A 592 1.19 -13.39 5.89
C LEU A 592 2.33 -12.87 6.77
N ALA A 593 2.44 -13.36 8.01
CA ALA A 593 3.59 -13.06 8.89
C ALA A 593 4.94 -13.52 8.32
N GLY A 594 4.96 -14.42 7.34
CA GLY A 594 6.18 -15.00 6.77
C GLY A 594 6.90 -15.99 7.69
N ALA A 595 7.99 -16.56 7.21
CA ALA A 595 8.88 -17.41 8.02
C ALA A 595 9.70 -16.55 9.00
N GLU A 596 10.40 -17.19 9.95
CA GLU A 596 11.25 -16.46 10.92
C GLU A 596 12.27 -15.55 10.24
N GLY A 597 12.91 -16.03 9.16
CA GLY A 597 13.87 -15.25 8.37
C GLY A 597 13.26 -14.14 7.50
N ASP A 598 11.93 -13.96 7.51
CA ASP A 598 11.21 -12.90 6.81
C ASP A 598 10.71 -11.78 7.77
N ARG A 599 10.87 -11.99 9.08
CA ARG A 599 10.33 -11.12 10.14
C ARG A 599 11.39 -10.12 10.61
N ASN A 600 11.89 -10.33 11.83
CA ASN A 600 12.97 -9.50 12.41
C ASN A 600 14.31 -10.06 11.99
N THR A 601 15.10 -9.31 11.23
CA THR A 601 16.35 -9.84 10.65
C THR A 601 17.51 -8.86 10.73
N GLU A 602 18.71 -9.41 10.68
CA GLU A 602 19.94 -8.74 10.26
C GLU A 602 20.35 -9.34 8.91
N LEU A 603 20.29 -8.55 7.87
CA LEU A 603 20.62 -8.96 6.50
C LEU A 603 22.03 -8.49 6.18
N LEU A 604 22.97 -9.42 6.02
CA LEU A 604 24.36 -9.08 5.71
C LEU A 604 24.56 -8.84 4.22
N LEU A 605 25.38 -7.82 3.91
CA LEU A 605 25.77 -7.41 2.56
C LEU A 605 27.28 -7.21 2.51
N ARG A 606 27.87 -7.40 1.34
CA ARG A 606 29.24 -6.91 1.10
C ARG A 606 29.20 -5.40 0.97
N LYS A 607 30.14 -4.72 1.59
CA LYS A 607 30.32 -3.28 1.38
C LYS A 607 30.92 -3.10 -0.02
N PRO A 608 30.27 -2.29 -0.92
CA PRO A 608 30.77 -2.02 -2.26
C PRO A 608 32.15 -1.37 -2.29
#